data_9502ad1d1fa0f971fc7de6152d6278bf
#
_entry.id   9502ad1d1fa0f971fc7de6152d6278bf
#
_cell.length_a   1.000
_cell.length_b   1.000
_cell.length_c   1.000
_cell.angle_alpha   90.00
_cell.angle_beta   90.00
_cell.angle_gamma   90.00
#
_symmetry.space_group_name_H-M   'P 1'
#
loop_
_entity.id
_entity.type
_entity.pdbx_description
1 polymer ?
#
loop_
_entity_poly.entity_id
_entity_poly.type
_entity_poly.pdbx_seq_one_letter_code
_entity_poly.pdbx_strand_id
1 'polypeptide(L)'
;MQQLLTGKIRLVETAVKTKATSANVHFRRSVLAAEIADRLCEEPTFGHVKMEKMLFLTERLCHIDIGSHYHRDAAGPYDNRALRSIDSQLKKQKWFEVRRTEKGNRYVPMQNRGKHKAYFDKYYSAVLPTFDKIIDTFKTQNTERCEIVATLYSAWEDLLHSNKPFTDADIVNEVLNNWHESKKRISKERWLSAIQWMRENGFAPNV
;
A
#
# COMPACT_ATOMS: atom_id res chain seq x y z
N MET A 1 -44.94 -17.74 41.94
CA MET A 1 -43.53 -18.07 41.60
C MET A 1 -43.38 -17.91 40.09
N GLN A 2 -42.85 -16.77 39.68
CA GLN A 2 -42.55 -16.49 38.25
C GLN A 2 -41.08 -16.67 38.04
N GLN A 3 -40.70 -17.62 37.20
CA GLN A 3 -39.30 -17.76 36.71
C GLN A 3 -39.10 -16.83 35.54
N LEU A 4 -38.20 -15.86 35.72
CA LEU A 4 -37.69 -15.00 34.67
C LEU A 4 -36.71 -15.79 33.81
N LEU A 5 -37.07 -16.05 32.56
CA LEU A 5 -36.21 -16.57 31.51
C LEU A 5 -35.32 -15.44 30.98
N THR A 6 -34.09 -15.38 31.47
CA THR A 6 -33.03 -14.52 30.84
C THR A 6 -32.49 -15.21 29.62
N GLY A 7 -33.08 -14.93 28.46
CA GLY A 7 -32.52 -15.31 27.17
C GLY A 7 -31.31 -14.46 26.82
N LYS A 8 -30.11 -14.97 27.06
CA LYS A 8 -28.89 -14.42 26.44
C LYS A 8 -28.87 -14.78 24.96
N ILE A 9 -29.33 -13.88 24.12
CA ILE A 9 -29.11 -13.98 22.68
C ILE A 9 -27.63 -13.64 22.44
N ARG A 10 -26.82 -14.66 22.21
CA ARG A 10 -25.49 -14.50 21.64
C ARG A 10 -25.65 -14.19 20.15
N LEU A 11 -25.53 -12.95 19.77
CA LEU A 11 -25.25 -12.58 18.36
C LEU A 11 -23.88 -13.14 18.01
N VAL A 12 -23.86 -14.28 17.35
CA VAL A 12 -22.67 -14.77 16.64
C VAL A 12 -22.59 -13.94 15.36
N GLU A 13 -21.78 -12.92 15.37
CA GLU A 13 -21.33 -12.29 14.12
C GLU A 13 -20.55 -13.34 13.32
N THR A 14 -21.25 -14.06 12.48
CA THR A 14 -20.63 -14.81 11.40
C THR A 14 -20.11 -13.80 10.37
N ALA A 15 -18.87 -13.36 10.56
CA ALA A 15 -18.13 -12.73 9.48
C ALA A 15 -18.03 -13.74 8.33
N VAL A 16 -18.92 -13.61 7.37
CA VAL A 16 -18.85 -14.34 6.10
C VAL A 16 -17.60 -13.85 5.38
N LYS A 17 -16.46 -14.49 5.66
CA LYS A 17 -15.28 -14.41 4.80
C LYS A 17 -15.66 -15.05 3.47
N THR A 18 -16.25 -14.28 2.56
CA THR A 18 -16.35 -14.67 1.16
C THR A 18 -14.92 -14.83 0.67
N LYS A 19 -14.46 -16.07 0.46
CA LYS A 19 -13.25 -16.36 -0.28
C LYS A 19 -13.39 -15.72 -1.66
N ALA A 20 -12.81 -14.51 -1.81
CA ALA A 20 -12.63 -13.94 -3.13
C ALA A 20 -11.84 -14.94 -3.95
N THR A 21 -12.36 -15.37 -5.10
CA THR A 21 -11.59 -16.23 -6.01
C THR A 21 -10.32 -15.50 -6.41
N SER A 22 -9.20 -16.20 -6.60
CA SER A 22 -7.90 -15.60 -6.95
C SER A 22 -8.01 -14.65 -8.16
N ALA A 23 -8.84 -14.98 -9.14
CA ALA A 23 -9.14 -14.14 -10.29
C ALA A 23 -9.75 -12.77 -9.90
N ASN A 24 -10.58 -12.72 -8.85
CA ASN A 24 -11.18 -11.48 -8.37
C ASN A 24 -10.14 -10.59 -7.67
N VAL A 25 -9.23 -11.18 -6.88
CA VAL A 25 -8.17 -10.42 -6.18
C VAL A 25 -7.24 -9.71 -7.18
N HIS A 26 -6.81 -10.39 -8.24
CA HIS A 26 -5.97 -9.79 -9.28
C HIS A 26 -6.66 -8.65 -10.03
N PHE A 27 -7.95 -8.79 -10.32
CA PHE A 27 -8.72 -7.72 -10.96
C PHE A 27 -8.89 -6.53 -10.00
N ARG A 28 -9.28 -6.76 -8.75
CA ARG A 28 -9.42 -5.71 -7.73
C ARG A 28 -8.13 -4.93 -7.54
N ARG A 29 -6.98 -5.62 -7.44
CA ARG A 29 -5.66 -4.99 -7.37
C ARG A 29 -5.40 -4.09 -8.59
N SER A 30 -5.76 -4.54 -9.79
CA SER A 30 -5.57 -3.75 -11.00
C SER A 30 -6.51 -2.54 -11.06
N VAL A 31 -7.71 -2.62 -10.50
CA VAL A 31 -8.63 -1.48 -10.34
C VAL A 31 -8.03 -0.45 -9.38
N LEU A 32 -7.47 -0.88 -8.24
CA LEU A 32 -6.77 0.01 -7.31
C LEU A 32 -5.58 0.71 -8.00
N ALA A 33 -4.75 -0.05 -8.70
CA ALA A 33 -3.62 0.50 -9.44
C ALA A 33 -4.05 1.48 -10.55
N ALA A 34 -5.18 1.23 -11.20
CA ALA A 34 -5.76 2.15 -12.19
C ALA A 34 -6.18 3.48 -11.58
N GLU A 35 -6.78 3.46 -10.39
CA GLU A 35 -7.14 4.70 -9.67
C GLU A 35 -5.89 5.45 -9.20
N ILE A 36 -4.88 4.75 -8.66
CA ILE A 36 -3.58 5.37 -8.31
C ILE A 36 -2.96 6.02 -9.56
N ALA A 37 -2.95 5.31 -10.70
CA ALA A 37 -2.42 5.86 -11.95
C ALA A 37 -3.25 7.05 -12.45
N ASP A 38 -4.57 7.02 -12.34
CA ASP A 38 -5.44 8.12 -12.75
C ASP A 38 -5.18 9.40 -11.95
N ARG A 39 -4.90 9.26 -10.64
CA ARG A 39 -4.58 10.38 -9.75
C ARG A 39 -3.17 10.94 -9.92
N LEU A 40 -2.20 10.09 -10.33
CA LEU A 40 -0.77 10.42 -10.26
C LEU A 40 -0.04 10.42 -11.61
N CYS A 41 -0.64 10.01 -12.73
CA CYS A 41 0.06 9.88 -14.01
C CYS A 41 0.70 11.17 -14.54
N GLU A 42 0.17 12.33 -14.14
CA GLU A 42 0.72 13.64 -14.52
C GLU A 42 1.93 14.04 -13.64
N GLU A 43 2.12 13.40 -12.48
CA GLU A 43 3.21 13.75 -11.56
C GLU A 43 4.57 13.32 -12.10
N PRO A 44 5.58 14.21 -12.15
CA PRO A 44 6.89 13.90 -12.74
C PRO A 44 7.61 12.72 -12.08
N THR A 45 7.35 12.48 -10.79
CA THR A 45 7.99 11.44 -9.99
C THR A 45 7.23 10.11 -10.00
N PHE A 46 6.08 10.04 -10.69
CA PHE A 46 5.26 8.84 -10.68
C PHE A 46 5.71 7.82 -11.72
N GLY A 47 6.09 6.64 -11.24
CA GLY A 47 6.51 5.48 -12.04
C GLY A 47 6.37 4.21 -11.22
N HIS A 48 7.01 3.11 -11.64
CA HIS A 48 6.86 1.80 -11.01
C HIS A 48 7.16 1.81 -9.51
N VAL A 49 8.28 2.40 -9.09
CA VAL A 49 8.65 2.43 -7.66
C VAL A 49 7.59 3.14 -6.84
N LYS A 50 7.12 4.30 -7.27
CA LYS A 50 6.09 5.04 -6.54
C LYS A 50 4.74 4.32 -6.58
N MET A 51 4.36 3.71 -7.71
CA MET A 51 3.16 2.86 -7.80
C MET A 51 3.17 1.76 -6.75
N GLU A 52 4.27 1.03 -6.61
CA GLU A 52 4.37 -0.04 -5.60
C GLU A 52 4.25 0.47 -4.17
N LYS A 53 4.89 1.61 -3.87
CA LYS A 53 4.78 2.19 -2.51
C LYS A 53 3.36 2.65 -2.21
N MET A 54 2.65 3.20 -3.20
CA MET A 54 1.24 3.56 -3.03
C MET A 54 0.35 2.33 -2.83
N LEU A 55 0.57 1.26 -3.60
CA LEU A 55 -0.13 -0.02 -3.41
C LEU A 55 0.13 -0.61 -2.02
N PHE A 56 1.41 -0.69 -1.61
CA PHE A 56 1.80 -1.19 -0.30
C PHE A 56 1.16 -0.40 0.84
N LEU A 57 1.30 0.92 0.83
CA LEU A 57 0.75 1.77 1.88
C LEU A 57 -0.78 1.71 1.92
N THR A 58 -1.44 1.66 0.75
CA THR A 58 -2.89 1.53 0.69
C THR A 58 -3.34 0.18 1.26
N GLU A 59 -2.67 -0.91 0.89
CA GLU A 59 -3.00 -2.25 1.42
C GLU A 59 -2.91 -2.30 2.94
N ARG A 60 -1.84 -1.75 3.50
CA ARG A 60 -1.58 -1.75 4.94
C ARG A 60 -2.49 -0.80 5.71
N LEU A 61 -2.54 0.47 5.32
CA LEU A 61 -3.28 1.51 6.04
C LEU A 61 -4.81 1.38 5.89
N CYS A 62 -5.27 0.80 4.78
CA CYS A 62 -6.68 0.52 4.56
C CYS A 62 -7.10 -0.88 5.05
N HIS A 63 -6.16 -1.70 5.56
CA HIS A 63 -6.41 -3.07 5.99
C HIS A 63 -7.13 -3.92 4.94
N ILE A 64 -6.71 -3.82 3.68
CA ILE A 64 -7.28 -4.56 2.56
C ILE A 64 -6.29 -5.60 2.05
N ASP A 65 -6.79 -6.75 1.59
CA ASP A 65 -5.98 -7.76 0.92
C ASP A 65 -6.14 -7.61 -0.59
N ILE A 66 -5.02 -7.31 -1.26
CA ILE A 66 -4.93 -7.24 -2.73
C ILE A 66 -4.08 -8.37 -3.31
N GLY A 67 -3.76 -9.37 -2.50
CA GLY A 67 -3.01 -10.55 -2.91
C GLY A 67 -1.57 -10.27 -3.30
N SER A 68 -0.91 -9.32 -2.63
CA SER A 68 0.50 -8.99 -2.83
C SER A 68 1.39 -9.81 -1.90
N HIS A 69 2.61 -10.10 -2.36
CA HIS A 69 3.63 -10.81 -1.60
C HIS A 69 4.92 -9.98 -1.62
N TYR A 70 4.97 -8.99 -0.73
CA TYR A 70 6.13 -8.11 -0.65
C TYR A 70 7.33 -8.80 -0.02
N HIS A 71 8.49 -8.51 -0.57
CA HIS A 71 9.79 -8.85 -0.01
C HIS A 71 10.65 -7.60 0.12
N ARG A 72 11.72 -7.68 0.90
CA ARG A 72 12.65 -6.58 1.13
C ARG A 72 13.56 -6.40 -0.09
N ASP A 73 13.54 -5.22 -0.69
CA ASP A 73 14.32 -4.87 -1.88
C ASP A 73 15.03 -3.52 -1.71
N ALA A 74 15.93 -3.18 -2.64
CA ALA A 74 16.70 -1.95 -2.63
C ALA A 74 15.84 -0.68 -2.52
N ALA A 75 14.68 -0.66 -3.15
CA ALA A 75 13.72 0.45 -3.12
C ALA A 75 12.59 0.29 -2.09
N GLY A 76 12.71 -0.62 -1.10
CA GLY A 76 11.69 -0.88 -0.08
C GLY A 76 10.87 -2.13 -0.36
N PRO A 77 9.66 -2.27 0.23
CA PRO A 77 8.79 -3.43 -0.03
C PRO A 77 8.47 -3.53 -1.52
N TYR A 78 8.64 -4.73 -2.10
CA TYR A 78 8.57 -4.95 -3.55
C TYR A 78 7.91 -6.29 -3.91
N ASP A 79 6.97 -6.28 -4.88
CA ASP A 79 6.36 -7.47 -5.48
C ASP A 79 6.34 -7.36 -7.00
N ASN A 80 7.44 -7.75 -7.63
CA ASN A 80 7.60 -7.70 -9.09
C ASN A 80 6.53 -8.52 -9.86
N ARG A 81 6.10 -9.67 -9.30
CA ARG A 81 5.07 -10.49 -9.93
C ARG A 81 3.73 -9.77 -9.95
N ALA A 82 3.36 -9.16 -8.82
CA ALA A 82 2.15 -8.35 -8.72
C ALA A 82 2.19 -7.18 -9.70
N LEU A 83 3.28 -6.42 -9.73
CA LEU A 83 3.44 -5.26 -10.60
C LEU A 83 3.30 -5.61 -12.08
N ARG A 84 3.99 -6.67 -12.55
CA ARG A 84 3.86 -7.13 -13.95
C ARG A 84 2.44 -7.57 -14.29
N SER A 85 1.76 -8.23 -13.36
CA SER A 85 0.36 -8.64 -13.53
C SER A 85 -0.56 -7.41 -13.65
N ILE A 86 -0.31 -6.38 -12.82
CA ILE A 86 -1.01 -5.09 -12.86
C ILE A 86 -0.82 -4.44 -14.23
N ASP A 87 0.42 -4.25 -14.68
CA ASP A 87 0.73 -3.60 -15.96
C ASP A 87 0.04 -4.30 -17.14
N SER A 88 0.08 -5.63 -17.15
CA SER A 88 -0.62 -6.43 -18.16
C SER A 88 -2.13 -6.21 -18.13
N GLN A 89 -2.75 -6.17 -16.96
CA GLN A 89 -4.19 -5.93 -16.82
C GLN A 89 -4.58 -4.50 -17.17
N LEU A 90 -3.83 -3.50 -16.75
CA LEU A 90 -4.05 -2.10 -17.11
C LEU A 90 -4.08 -1.92 -18.63
N LYS A 91 -3.11 -2.52 -19.32
CA LYS A 91 -3.02 -2.49 -20.79
C LYS A 91 -4.16 -3.26 -21.46
N LYS A 92 -4.49 -4.47 -20.97
CA LYS A 92 -5.60 -5.29 -21.46
C LYS A 92 -6.94 -4.56 -21.37
N GLN A 93 -7.18 -3.85 -20.26
CA GLN A 93 -8.38 -3.05 -20.06
C GLN A 93 -8.35 -1.72 -20.81
N LYS A 94 -7.22 -1.37 -21.41
CA LYS A 94 -6.98 -0.09 -22.10
C LYS A 94 -7.18 1.12 -21.17
N TRP A 95 -6.87 0.95 -19.89
CA TRP A 95 -6.90 2.05 -18.92
C TRP A 95 -5.59 2.83 -18.95
N PHE A 96 -4.46 2.15 -18.79
CA PHE A 96 -3.11 2.70 -18.84
C PHE A 96 -2.16 1.71 -19.50
N GLU A 97 -1.08 2.21 -20.10
CA GLU A 97 0.09 1.43 -20.49
C GLU A 97 1.34 1.99 -19.84
N VAL A 98 2.31 1.11 -19.60
CA VAL A 98 3.62 1.51 -19.10
C VAL A 98 4.53 1.77 -20.28
N ARG A 99 5.10 2.98 -20.35
CA ARG A 99 6.14 3.37 -21.32
C ARG A 99 7.45 3.62 -20.61
N ARG A 100 8.52 3.03 -21.13
CA ARG A 100 9.86 3.30 -20.66
C ARG A 100 10.33 4.65 -21.23
N THR A 101 10.87 5.50 -20.36
CA THR A 101 11.49 6.78 -20.69
C THR A 101 12.92 6.82 -20.15
N GLU A 102 13.68 7.84 -20.48
CA GLU A 102 15.02 8.05 -19.91
C GLU A 102 15.02 8.18 -18.37
N LYS A 103 13.93 8.71 -17.82
CA LYS A 103 13.73 8.90 -16.37
C LYS A 103 13.05 7.72 -15.67
N GLY A 104 12.86 6.58 -16.36
CA GLY A 104 12.19 5.39 -15.83
C GLY A 104 10.82 5.11 -16.48
N ASN A 105 10.04 4.26 -15.84
CA ASN A 105 8.73 3.86 -16.34
C ASN A 105 7.66 4.92 -16.02
N ARG A 106 6.76 5.16 -16.99
CA ARG A 106 5.64 6.11 -16.86
C ARG A 106 4.33 5.41 -17.20
N TYR A 107 3.27 5.70 -16.44
CA TYR A 107 1.91 5.25 -16.75
C TYR A 107 1.25 6.25 -17.68
N VAL A 108 0.93 5.82 -18.88
CA VAL A 108 0.32 6.66 -19.94
C VAL A 108 -1.15 6.28 -20.10
N PRO A 109 -2.08 7.24 -20.01
CA PRO A 109 -3.49 6.99 -20.18
C PRO A 109 -3.81 6.39 -21.55
N MET A 110 -4.78 5.47 -21.59
CA MET A 110 -5.31 4.87 -22.79
C MET A 110 -6.81 5.23 -22.99
N GLN A 111 -7.40 4.77 -24.08
CA GLN A 111 -8.76 5.14 -24.51
C GLN A 111 -9.88 4.85 -23.49
N ASN A 112 -9.67 3.95 -22.55
CA ASN A 112 -10.64 3.60 -21.51
C ASN A 112 -10.29 4.20 -20.14
N ARG A 113 -9.40 5.21 -20.08
CA ARG A 113 -9.14 5.94 -18.81
C ARG A 113 -10.46 6.34 -18.16
N GLY A 114 -10.57 6.14 -16.84
CA GLY A 114 -11.77 6.47 -16.08
C GLY A 114 -12.84 5.37 -16.01
N LYS A 115 -12.85 4.39 -16.94
CA LYS A 115 -13.84 3.29 -16.88
C LYS A 115 -13.64 2.32 -15.70
N HIS A 116 -12.50 2.39 -15.02
CA HIS A 116 -12.24 1.63 -13.78
C HIS A 116 -13.01 2.19 -12.59
N LYS A 117 -13.45 3.45 -12.61
CA LYS A 117 -14.03 4.16 -11.45
C LYS A 117 -15.24 3.44 -10.85
N ALA A 118 -16.16 2.98 -11.68
CA ALA A 118 -17.32 2.22 -11.18
C ALA A 118 -16.94 0.93 -10.41
N TYR A 119 -15.83 0.29 -10.80
CA TYR A 119 -15.29 -0.85 -10.06
C TYR A 119 -14.56 -0.40 -8.79
N PHE A 120 -13.84 0.72 -8.86
CA PHE A 120 -13.15 1.29 -7.70
C PHE A 120 -14.16 1.67 -6.61
N ASP A 121 -15.22 2.37 -6.94
CA ASP A 121 -16.30 2.74 -6.01
C ASP A 121 -16.93 1.49 -5.39
N LYS A 122 -17.18 0.45 -6.19
CA LYS A 122 -17.73 -0.81 -5.70
C LYS A 122 -16.83 -1.53 -4.70
N TYR A 123 -15.49 -1.50 -4.90
CA TYR A 123 -14.55 -2.31 -4.11
C TYR A 123 -13.91 -1.55 -2.96
N TYR A 124 -13.79 -0.21 -3.06
CA TYR A 124 -12.93 0.59 -2.21
C TYR A 124 -13.63 1.82 -1.58
N SER A 125 -14.93 2.02 -1.79
CA SER A 125 -15.67 3.15 -1.20
C SER A 125 -15.52 3.23 0.32
N ALA A 126 -15.50 2.09 1.01
CA ALA A 126 -15.37 2.04 2.47
C ALA A 126 -14.02 2.58 2.98
N VAL A 127 -12.98 2.56 2.16
CA VAL A 127 -11.61 2.99 2.52
C VAL A 127 -11.20 4.28 1.83
N LEU A 128 -12.11 4.90 1.08
CA LEU A 128 -11.84 6.10 0.29
C LEU A 128 -11.18 7.24 1.09
N PRO A 129 -11.62 7.59 2.33
CA PRO A 129 -10.98 8.67 3.08
C PRO A 129 -9.50 8.41 3.39
N THR A 130 -9.14 7.16 3.75
CA THR A 130 -7.76 6.76 4.01
C THR A 130 -6.95 6.73 2.71
N PHE A 131 -7.53 6.20 1.63
CA PHE A 131 -6.93 6.20 0.30
C PHE A 131 -6.64 7.61 -0.19
N ASP A 132 -7.60 8.53 -0.13
CA ASP A 132 -7.44 9.93 -0.53
C ASP A 132 -6.31 10.60 0.29
N LYS A 133 -6.28 10.40 1.61
CA LYS A 133 -5.19 10.89 2.47
C LYS A 133 -3.82 10.40 2.00
N ILE A 134 -3.69 9.11 1.63
CA ILE A 134 -2.42 8.55 1.13
C ILE A 134 -2.03 9.25 -0.18
N ILE A 135 -2.95 9.31 -1.14
CA ILE A 135 -2.68 9.93 -2.44
C ILE A 135 -2.29 11.40 -2.29
N ASP A 136 -3.07 12.20 -1.55
CA ASP A 136 -2.82 13.63 -1.37
C ASP A 136 -1.48 13.89 -0.66
N THR A 137 -1.15 13.08 0.34
CA THR A 137 0.12 13.19 1.07
C THR A 137 1.32 12.92 0.17
N PHE A 138 1.23 11.89 -0.67
CA PHE A 138 2.40 11.45 -1.46
C PHE A 138 2.40 11.96 -2.90
N LYS A 139 1.34 12.60 -3.39
CA LYS A 139 1.22 13.07 -4.77
C LYS A 139 2.45 13.82 -5.24
N THR A 140 2.85 14.87 -4.53
CA THR A 140 3.98 15.73 -4.88
C THR A 140 5.33 15.27 -4.31
N GLN A 141 5.34 14.25 -3.44
CA GLN A 141 6.57 13.76 -2.83
C GLN A 141 7.44 13.03 -3.85
N ASN A 142 8.77 13.12 -3.68
CA ASN A 142 9.69 12.37 -4.50
C ASN A 142 9.66 10.86 -4.17
N THR A 143 10.22 10.05 -5.06
CA THR A 143 10.25 8.60 -4.92
C THR A 143 10.99 8.15 -3.65
N GLU A 144 12.06 8.84 -3.26
CA GLU A 144 12.83 8.51 -2.04
C GLU A 144 11.99 8.67 -0.78
N ARG A 145 11.14 9.73 -0.69
CA ARG A 145 10.25 9.91 0.47
C ARG A 145 9.24 8.77 0.57
N CYS A 146 8.65 8.36 -0.54
CA CYS A 146 7.73 7.22 -0.59
C CYS A 146 8.43 5.91 -0.19
N GLU A 147 9.68 5.71 -0.65
CA GLU A 147 10.52 4.57 -0.28
C GLU A 147 10.80 4.54 1.23
N ILE A 148 11.21 5.67 1.81
CA ILE A 148 11.50 5.78 3.25
C ILE A 148 10.29 5.37 4.07
N VAL A 149 9.12 5.95 3.80
CA VAL A 149 7.90 5.67 4.56
C VAL A 149 7.48 4.21 4.42
N ALA A 150 7.45 3.67 3.21
CA ALA A 150 7.07 2.27 3.00
C ALA A 150 8.06 1.28 3.64
N THR A 151 9.38 1.58 3.60
CA THR A 151 10.41 0.75 4.23
C THR A 151 10.26 0.75 5.74
N LEU A 152 10.10 1.94 6.35
CA LEU A 152 9.90 2.07 7.80
C LEU A 152 8.61 1.38 8.23
N TYR A 153 7.52 1.56 7.48
CA TYR A 153 6.25 0.91 7.80
C TYR A 153 6.42 -0.60 7.90
N SER A 154 7.05 -1.22 6.90
CA SER A 154 7.25 -2.67 6.89
C SER A 154 8.20 -3.15 8.00
N ALA A 155 9.31 -2.44 8.24
CA ALA A 155 10.23 -2.81 9.33
C ALA A 155 9.57 -2.64 10.72
N TRP A 156 8.76 -1.61 10.88
CA TRP A 156 8.03 -1.36 12.12
C TRP A 156 6.94 -2.43 12.35
N GLU A 157 6.18 -2.78 11.30
CA GLU A 157 5.18 -3.85 11.34
C GLU A 157 5.80 -5.20 11.72
N ASP A 158 6.99 -5.54 11.18
CA ASP A 158 7.72 -6.77 11.53
C ASP A 158 8.11 -6.79 13.03
N LEU A 159 8.56 -5.65 13.59
CA LEU A 159 8.88 -5.54 15.01
C LEU A 159 7.65 -5.65 15.91
N LEU A 160 6.53 -5.05 15.52
CA LEU A 160 5.25 -5.20 16.24
C LEU A 160 4.82 -6.66 16.31
N HIS A 161 4.93 -7.39 15.21
CA HIS A 161 4.62 -8.82 15.17
C HIS A 161 5.58 -9.69 16.01
N SER A 162 6.77 -9.20 16.33
CA SER A 162 7.71 -9.93 17.18
C SER A 162 7.26 -10.02 18.64
N ASN A 163 6.27 -9.24 19.06
CA ASN A 163 5.78 -9.11 20.43
C ASN A 163 6.86 -8.77 21.47
N LYS A 164 7.96 -8.15 21.05
CA LYS A 164 9.05 -7.69 21.92
C LYS A 164 9.02 -6.18 22.02
N PRO A 165 9.37 -5.61 23.20
CA PRO A 165 9.56 -4.16 23.30
C PRO A 165 10.64 -3.68 22.32
N PHE A 166 10.41 -2.55 21.68
CA PHE A 166 11.36 -1.92 20.78
C PHE A 166 11.24 -0.39 20.82
N THR A 167 12.29 0.27 20.39
CA THR A 167 12.42 1.72 20.30
C THR A 167 12.48 2.17 18.83
N ASP A 168 12.44 3.47 18.60
CA ASP A 168 12.66 4.05 17.25
C ASP A 168 14.04 3.69 16.70
N ALA A 169 15.04 3.62 17.58
CA ALA A 169 16.37 3.18 17.18
C ALA A 169 16.39 1.73 16.67
N ASP A 170 15.54 0.86 17.24
CA ASP A 170 15.43 -0.53 16.80
C ASP A 170 14.77 -0.64 15.44
N ILE A 171 13.75 0.20 15.13
CA ILE A 171 13.16 0.27 13.80
C ILE A 171 14.22 0.69 12.77
N VAL A 172 15.02 1.71 13.07
CA VAL A 172 16.09 2.18 12.18
C VAL A 172 17.17 1.11 12.01
N ASN A 173 17.57 0.44 13.10
CA ASN A 173 18.56 -0.63 13.05
C ASN A 173 18.06 -1.82 12.21
N GLU A 174 16.76 -2.17 12.29
CA GLU A 174 16.14 -3.19 11.44
C GLU A 174 16.28 -2.84 9.95
N VAL A 175 16.02 -1.58 9.60
CA VAL A 175 16.21 -1.11 8.20
C VAL A 175 17.67 -1.13 7.78
N LEU A 176 18.59 -0.67 8.61
CA LEU A 176 20.02 -0.51 8.24
C LEU A 176 20.79 -1.82 8.19
N ASN A 177 20.41 -2.80 9.03
CA ASN A 177 21.15 -4.05 9.20
C ASN A 177 20.50 -5.25 8.49
N ASN A 178 19.16 -5.27 8.40
CA ASN A 178 18.40 -6.44 7.97
C ASN A 178 17.61 -6.21 6.68
N TRP A 179 17.79 -5.05 6.01
CA TRP A 179 17.12 -4.77 4.74
C TRP A 179 18.09 -4.94 3.56
N HIS A 180 18.50 -3.88 2.94
CA HIS A 180 19.37 -3.86 1.77
C HIS A 180 20.47 -2.80 1.96
N GLU A 181 21.71 -3.09 1.51
CA GLU A 181 22.85 -2.17 1.63
C GLU A 181 22.56 -0.74 1.18
N SER A 182 21.72 -0.58 0.14
CA SER A 182 21.34 0.74 -0.37
C SER A 182 20.64 1.63 0.66
N LYS A 183 20.12 1.06 1.77
CA LYS A 183 19.48 1.83 2.84
C LYS A 183 20.47 2.66 3.63
N LYS A 184 21.74 2.26 3.66
CA LYS A 184 22.82 2.97 4.35
C LYS A 184 23.18 4.32 3.69
N ARG A 185 22.71 4.60 2.45
CA ARG A 185 22.84 5.92 1.81
C ARG A 185 22.03 7.02 2.51
N ILE A 186 21.01 6.62 3.29
CA ILE A 186 20.14 7.54 4.02
C ILE A 186 20.63 7.58 5.46
N SER A 187 20.86 8.77 6.01
CA SER A 187 21.40 8.94 7.36
C SER A 187 20.40 8.48 8.42
N LYS A 188 20.92 8.08 9.57
CA LYS A 188 20.11 7.63 10.72
C LYS A 188 19.11 8.71 11.18
N GLU A 189 19.53 9.97 11.17
CA GLU A 189 18.72 11.12 11.57
C GLU A 189 17.51 11.28 10.62
N ARG A 190 17.70 11.05 9.33
CA ARG A 190 16.58 11.11 8.35
C ARG A 190 15.57 9.99 8.58
N TRP A 191 16.04 8.79 8.94
CA TRP A 191 15.16 7.68 9.31
C TRP A 191 14.35 8.01 10.57
N LEU A 192 15.00 8.51 11.62
CA LEU A 192 14.33 8.91 12.88
C LEU A 192 13.32 10.03 12.66
N SER A 193 13.69 11.08 11.90
CA SER A 193 12.76 12.16 11.55
C SER A 193 11.55 11.67 10.76
N ALA A 194 11.74 10.66 9.91
CA ALA A 194 10.63 10.07 9.18
C ALA A 194 9.69 9.25 10.07
N ILE A 195 10.19 8.54 11.09
CA ILE A 195 9.36 7.84 12.10
C ILE A 195 8.48 8.84 12.85
N GLN A 196 9.07 9.95 13.33
CA GLN A 196 8.31 10.99 14.00
C GLN A 196 7.21 11.56 13.09
N TRP A 197 7.57 11.90 11.85
CA TRP A 197 6.61 12.39 10.87
C TRP A 197 5.48 11.37 10.59
N MET A 198 5.79 10.08 10.52
CA MET A 198 4.78 9.03 10.32
C MET A 198 3.76 9.01 11.47
N ARG A 199 4.22 9.16 12.73
CA ARG A 199 3.31 9.26 13.88
C ARG A 199 2.42 10.50 13.81
N GLU A 200 3.02 11.66 13.59
CA GLU A 200 2.30 12.94 13.55
C GLU A 200 1.25 13.00 12.43
N ASN A 201 1.48 12.27 11.34
CA ASN A 201 0.59 12.26 10.17
C ASN A 201 -0.30 11.01 10.07
N GLY A 202 -0.24 10.10 11.05
CA GLY A 202 -1.06 8.89 11.08
C GLY A 202 -0.69 7.87 9.99
N PHE A 203 0.62 7.71 9.74
CA PHE A 203 1.19 6.69 8.88
C PHE A 203 1.97 5.62 9.66
N ALA A 204 1.90 5.64 10.99
CA ALA A 204 2.44 4.58 11.82
C ALA A 204 1.59 3.31 11.71
N PRO A 205 2.18 2.10 11.69
CA PRO A 205 1.40 0.88 11.71
C PRO A 205 0.67 0.72 13.05
N ASN A 206 -0.57 0.29 12.98
CA ASN A 206 -1.39 -0.11 14.12
C ASN A 206 -1.63 -1.61 14.00
N VAL A 207 -1.32 -2.37 15.05
CA VAL A 207 -1.55 -3.82 15.16
C VAL A 207 -2.66 -4.08 16.16
#